data_f3973eeaf4ea9da233de2e9de3ac8e3f
#
_entry.id   f3973eeaf4ea9da233de2e9de3ac8e3f
#
_cell.length_a   1.000
_cell.length_b   1.000
_cell.length_c   1.000
_cell.angle_alpha   90.00
_cell.angle_beta   90.00
_cell.angle_gamma   90.00
#
_symmetry.space_group_name_H-M   'P 1'
#
loop_
_entity.id
_entity.type
_entity.pdbx_description
1 polymer ?
#
loop_
_entity_poly.entity_id
_entity_poly.type
_entity_poly.pdbx_seq_one_letter_code
_entity_poly.pdbx_strand_id
1 'polypeptide(L)'
;MDGDHAHVMISFCDTAWSAKQVKKKIIGAAVLSVFAVGVHAQSSVTLYGLIDTGIVYTNNQGGSSVVQEQSSMLSNEVWGLRGSEDLGGGLRTIFRLENGFNIQNGKTTYAGTMFGRQAFVGLQNDLYGTLTFGRQYDSVVDDLGPIALANNGDGNNLAAHPFDNDNVDDSFYINNSVKYVSPTYRGLQAEALYGFSNAAGGFSNNRAYSFGVTYSVGPINLAAAYLQLNNGSLSGTGAVSNNDFVNFPASRQRVMGVGGNYTIGPASVGLLWTHTLFDNTQPGANSVIAQSFDSLHFDNYEVNVHYAVTPSVSLAGAYTFTQGAFDGSTGSGDPKWHQVTLMADYAFSKRTDVYVEGVYQHAYGATGSAFEGAFINGLAQATSGNQVAATVGLRTRF
;
A
#
# COMPACT_ATOMS: atom_id res chain seq x y z
N MET A 1 -3.85 -9.64 93.20
CA MET A 1 -3.16 -8.36 93.20
C MET A 1 -3.70 -7.61 92.03
N ASP A 2 -4.73 -6.94 92.29
CA ASP A 2 -5.03 -5.53 92.19
C ASP A 2 -4.98 -5.06 90.73
N GLY A 3 -6.01 -4.63 90.14
CA GLY A 3 -7.15 -3.75 90.54
C GLY A 3 -7.15 -2.59 89.59
N ASP A 4 -8.13 -2.35 88.84
CA ASP A 4 -8.92 -1.14 88.97
C ASP A 4 -9.95 -1.02 87.83
N HIS A 5 -11.17 -0.83 88.30
CA HIS A 5 -12.33 -0.49 87.45
C HIS A 5 -12.39 1.04 87.24
N ALA A 6 -12.49 1.45 85.97
CA ALA A 6 -12.92 2.81 85.66
C ALA A 6 -14.19 2.79 84.80
N HIS A 7 -15.30 3.15 85.46
CA HIS A 7 -16.57 3.47 84.81
C HIS A 7 -16.38 4.75 83.99
N VAL A 8 -16.77 4.75 82.74
CA VAL A 8 -17.00 5.97 81.95
C VAL A 8 -18.44 6.01 81.54
N MET A 9 -19.13 7.02 82.06
CA MET A 9 -20.50 7.37 81.73
C MET A 9 -20.67 7.74 80.29
N ILE A 10 -21.71 7.17 79.68
CA ILE A 10 -22.15 7.54 78.31
C ILE A 10 -23.11 8.77 78.51
N SER A 11 -22.64 9.92 78.03
CA SER A 11 -23.48 11.08 77.83
C SER A 11 -24.14 11.01 76.46
N PHE A 12 -25.48 10.92 76.47
CA PHE A 12 -26.28 11.09 75.26
C PHE A 12 -26.26 12.57 74.88
N CYS A 13 -25.65 12.91 73.77
CA CYS A 13 -25.83 14.24 73.19
C CYS A 13 -26.63 14.06 71.88
N ASP A 14 -27.87 14.51 71.92
CA ASP A 14 -28.74 14.67 70.76
C ASP A 14 -28.09 15.58 69.72
N THR A 15 -27.85 15.12 68.58
CA THR A 15 -27.68 15.98 67.43
C THR A 15 -28.60 15.55 66.30
N ALA A 16 -29.72 16.18 66.19
CA ALA A 16 -30.58 16.23 65.05
C ALA A 16 -29.80 16.83 63.86
N TRP A 17 -29.03 16.01 63.10
CA TRP A 17 -28.40 16.46 61.94
C TRP A 17 -29.36 16.32 60.76
N SER A 18 -29.69 17.46 60.22
CA SER A 18 -30.71 17.81 59.27
C SER A 18 -30.79 16.86 58.07
N ALA A 19 -31.99 16.33 57.86
CA ALA A 19 -32.38 15.54 56.66
C ALA A 19 -32.14 16.28 55.31
N LYS A 20 -31.77 17.55 55.33
CA LYS A 20 -31.41 18.36 54.17
C LYS A 20 -30.03 18.05 53.58
N GLN A 21 -29.04 17.62 54.40
CA GLN A 21 -27.69 17.28 53.89
C GLN A 21 -27.67 15.93 53.19
N VAL A 22 -28.48 14.95 53.59
CA VAL A 22 -28.57 13.63 52.99
C VAL A 22 -29.20 13.71 51.57
N LYS A 23 -30.24 14.56 51.41
CA LYS A 23 -30.89 14.79 50.11
C LYS A 23 -29.96 15.43 49.08
N LYS A 24 -29.06 16.34 49.49
CA LYS A 24 -28.06 16.96 48.56
C LYS A 24 -26.97 15.98 48.11
N LYS A 25 -26.55 15.06 48.98
CA LYS A 25 -25.56 14.02 48.60
C LYS A 25 -26.17 12.94 47.71
N ILE A 26 -27.45 12.60 47.87
CA ILE A 26 -28.16 11.65 47.01
C ILE A 26 -28.44 12.24 45.63
N ILE A 27 -28.74 13.52 45.53
CA ILE A 27 -28.93 14.20 44.24
C ILE A 27 -27.59 14.35 43.49
N GLY A 28 -26.48 14.61 44.17
CA GLY A 28 -25.15 14.63 43.59
C GLY A 28 -24.69 13.25 43.06
N ALA A 29 -25.02 12.18 43.77
CA ALA A 29 -24.72 10.80 43.32
C ALA A 29 -25.63 10.36 42.16
N ALA A 30 -26.90 10.79 42.14
CA ALA A 30 -27.83 10.48 41.02
C ALA A 30 -27.50 11.25 39.74
N VAL A 31 -26.95 12.47 39.82
CA VAL A 31 -26.50 13.24 38.66
C VAL A 31 -25.18 12.66 38.09
N LEU A 32 -24.31 12.14 38.94
CA LEU A 32 -23.07 11.46 38.46
C LEU A 32 -23.34 10.07 37.87
N SER A 33 -24.41 9.38 38.25
CA SER A 33 -24.79 8.10 37.69
C SER A 33 -25.49 8.18 36.31
N VAL A 34 -26.02 9.34 35.93
CA VAL A 34 -26.63 9.56 34.60
C VAL A 34 -25.57 9.75 33.53
N PHE A 35 -24.31 10.09 33.88
CA PHE A 35 -23.18 10.13 32.94
C PHE A 35 -22.41 8.80 32.82
N ALA A 36 -22.75 7.81 33.62
CA ALA A 36 -22.24 6.45 33.53
C ALA A 36 -23.14 5.56 32.67
N VAL A 37 -23.76 6.07 31.61
CA VAL A 37 -24.15 5.24 30.48
C VAL A 37 -22.84 4.85 29.83
N GLY A 38 -22.32 3.68 30.16
CA GLY A 38 -21.14 3.12 29.53
C GLY A 38 -21.41 3.05 28.02
N VAL A 39 -20.89 4.04 27.31
CA VAL A 39 -20.62 3.86 25.88
C VAL A 39 -19.62 2.70 25.86
N HIS A 40 -20.12 1.49 25.66
CA HIS A 40 -19.27 0.37 25.28
C HIS A 40 -18.78 0.69 23.87
N ALA A 41 -17.75 1.53 23.76
CA ALA A 41 -16.99 1.67 22.56
C ALA A 41 -16.47 0.26 22.23
N GLN A 42 -17.03 -0.37 21.21
CA GLN A 42 -16.51 -1.65 20.73
C GLN A 42 -15.18 -1.37 20.03
N SER A 43 -14.11 -1.33 20.82
CA SER A 43 -12.74 -1.26 20.31
C SER A 43 -12.37 -2.64 19.79
N SER A 44 -11.92 -2.72 18.56
CA SER A 44 -11.40 -3.94 17.98
C SER A 44 -9.96 -3.74 17.52
N VAL A 45 -9.09 -4.68 17.87
CA VAL A 45 -7.74 -4.77 17.34
C VAL A 45 -7.59 -6.14 16.69
N THR A 46 -7.18 -6.16 15.43
CA THR A 46 -6.99 -7.38 14.66
C THR A 46 -5.52 -7.49 14.28
N LEU A 47 -4.88 -8.60 14.65
CA LEU A 47 -3.64 -9.05 14.05
C LEU A 47 -3.99 -9.73 12.72
N TYR A 48 -3.26 -9.41 11.67
CA TYR A 48 -3.43 -10.02 10.35
C TYR A 48 -2.08 -10.14 9.65
N GLY A 49 -2.05 -10.97 8.62
CA GLY A 49 -0.85 -11.12 7.81
C GLY A 49 -1.05 -11.99 6.60
N LEU A 50 -0.02 -11.98 5.76
CA LEU A 50 0.09 -12.77 4.55
C LEU A 50 1.54 -13.21 4.39
N ILE A 51 1.72 -14.47 4.05
CA ILE A 51 3.00 -15.09 3.70
C ILE A 51 2.86 -15.64 2.29
N ASP A 52 3.79 -15.28 1.42
CA ASP A 52 3.81 -15.70 0.01
C ASP A 52 5.25 -15.97 -0.43
N THR A 53 5.56 -17.22 -0.73
CA THR A 53 6.89 -17.61 -1.18
C THR A 53 6.79 -18.63 -2.31
N GLY A 54 7.77 -18.60 -3.21
CA GLY A 54 7.83 -19.50 -4.34
C GLY A 54 9.25 -19.82 -4.78
N ILE A 55 9.36 -20.85 -5.61
CA ILE A 55 10.55 -21.15 -6.35
C ILE A 55 10.41 -20.54 -7.74
N VAL A 56 11.30 -19.63 -8.08
CA VAL A 56 11.31 -18.95 -9.38
C VAL A 56 12.51 -19.43 -10.20
N TYR A 57 12.26 -19.79 -11.43
CA TYR A 57 13.25 -19.96 -12.49
C TYR A 57 13.28 -18.73 -13.37
N THR A 58 14.46 -18.22 -13.66
CA THR A 58 14.68 -17.14 -14.64
C THR A 58 15.76 -17.58 -15.63
N ASN A 59 15.50 -17.39 -16.91
CA ASN A 59 16.45 -17.82 -17.96
C ASN A 59 17.69 -16.92 -18.06
N ASN A 60 17.57 -15.64 -17.68
CA ASN A 60 18.64 -14.65 -17.84
C ASN A 60 18.55 -13.58 -16.73
N GLN A 61 19.43 -13.66 -15.75
CA GLN A 61 19.71 -12.61 -14.77
C GLN A 61 21.21 -12.30 -14.86
N GLY A 62 21.57 -11.13 -15.42
CA GLY A 62 22.96 -10.77 -15.62
C GLY A 62 23.73 -11.73 -16.55
N GLY A 63 23.04 -12.44 -17.46
CA GLY A 63 23.63 -13.37 -18.43
C GLY A 63 23.57 -14.85 -18.05
N SER A 64 23.00 -15.19 -16.90
CA SER A 64 22.89 -16.58 -16.42
C SER A 64 21.46 -16.95 -16.02
N SER A 65 21.13 -18.24 -16.18
CA SER A 65 19.88 -18.76 -15.61
C SER A 65 20.01 -18.95 -14.09
N VAL A 66 18.90 -18.71 -13.38
CA VAL A 66 18.85 -18.82 -11.93
C VAL A 66 17.60 -19.59 -11.51
N VAL A 67 17.75 -20.45 -10.51
CA VAL A 67 16.63 -21.02 -9.74
C VAL A 67 16.80 -20.57 -8.30
N GLN A 68 15.82 -19.91 -7.75
CA GLN A 68 15.90 -19.36 -6.38
C GLN A 68 14.56 -19.40 -5.67
N GLU A 69 14.60 -19.48 -4.33
CA GLU A 69 13.44 -19.14 -3.51
C GLU A 69 13.31 -17.62 -3.48
N GLN A 70 12.08 -17.13 -3.61
CA GLN A 70 11.80 -15.70 -3.54
C GLN A 70 10.48 -15.45 -2.82
N SER A 71 10.51 -14.44 -1.93
CA SER A 71 9.34 -13.93 -1.21
C SER A 71 8.48 -13.05 -2.11
N SER A 72 7.21 -12.91 -1.75
CA SER A 72 6.29 -11.93 -2.36
C SER A 72 6.12 -12.11 -3.86
N MET A 73 5.88 -13.35 -4.31
CA MET A 73 5.73 -13.63 -5.74
C MET A 73 4.38 -13.16 -6.27
N LEU A 74 3.28 -13.52 -5.60
CA LEU A 74 1.91 -13.19 -6.01
C LEU A 74 1.25 -12.14 -5.09
N SER A 75 1.80 -11.92 -3.90
CA SER A 75 1.35 -10.89 -2.96
C SER A 75 2.45 -10.52 -1.99
N ASN A 76 2.54 -9.25 -1.63
CA ASN A 76 3.53 -8.78 -0.66
C ASN A 76 3.37 -9.46 0.70
N GLU A 77 4.47 -9.97 1.27
CA GLU A 77 4.50 -10.53 2.61
C GLU A 77 4.34 -9.43 3.65
N VAL A 78 3.32 -9.57 4.49
CA VAL A 78 2.99 -8.57 5.50
C VAL A 78 2.54 -9.21 6.80
N TRP A 79 2.79 -8.51 7.90
CA TRP A 79 2.05 -8.67 9.14
C TRP A 79 1.70 -7.29 9.71
N GLY A 80 0.57 -7.19 10.40
CA GLY A 80 0.15 -5.89 10.90
C GLY A 80 -0.94 -5.96 11.95
N LEU A 81 -1.17 -4.81 12.56
CA LEU A 81 -2.26 -4.53 13.47
C LEU A 81 -3.16 -3.46 12.83
N ARG A 82 -4.45 -3.70 12.84
CA ARG A 82 -5.45 -2.68 12.52
C ARG A 82 -6.49 -2.63 13.61
N GLY A 83 -7.00 -1.45 13.86
CA GLY A 83 -8.01 -1.30 14.91
C GLY A 83 -8.97 -0.17 14.63
N SER A 84 -10.10 -0.25 15.32
CA SER A 84 -11.15 0.76 15.28
C SER A 84 -11.75 0.92 16.65
N GLU A 85 -12.04 2.17 17.06
CA GLU A 85 -12.75 2.53 18.26
C GLU A 85 -13.93 3.41 17.89
N ASP A 86 -15.13 3.03 18.29
CA ASP A 86 -16.34 3.82 18.08
C ASP A 86 -16.39 4.98 19.11
N LEU A 87 -16.40 6.21 18.62
CA LEU A 87 -16.47 7.44 19.42
C LEU A 87 -17.91 7.93 19.60
N GLY A 88 -18.89 7.22 19.03
CA GLY A 88 -20.28 7.62 19.01
C GLY A 88 -20.63 8.57 17.87
N GLY A 89 -21.94 8.68 17.58
CA GLY A 89 -22.43 9.58 16.52
C GLY A 89 -21.97 9.20 15.10
N GLY A 90 -21.56 7.94 14.87
CA GLY A 90 -21.02 7.47 13.59
C GLY A 90 -19.55 7.86 13.36
N LEU A 91 -18.89 8.44 14.36
CA LEU A 91 -17.47 8.76 14.32
C LEU A 91 -16.65 7.62 14.91
N ARG A 92 -15.57 7.23 14.23
CA ARG A 92 -14.62 6.19 14.67
C ARG A 92 -13.19 6.69 14.56
N THR A 93 -12.34 6.31 15.51
CA THR A 93 -10.90 6.36 15.33
C THR A 93 -10.46 5.07 14.66
N ILE A 94 -9.58 5.16 13.71
CA ILE A 94 -8.98 4.00 13.02
C ILE A 94 -7.46 4.11 13.04
N PHE A 95 -6.78 2.95 13.04
CA PHE A 95 -5.34 2.90 12.83
C PHE A 95 -4.93 1.66 12.04
N ARG A 96 -3.78 1.73 11.38
CA ARG A 96 -3.09 0.61 10.76
C ARG A 96 -1.59 0.74 10.99
N LEU A 97 -0.97 -0.37 11.40
CA LEU A 97 0.47 -0.53 11.54
C LEU A 97 0.85 -1.80 10.78
N GLU A 98 1.60 -1.69 9.68
CA GLU A 98 1.89 -2.80 8.78
C GLU A 98 3.38 -2.86 8.43
N ASN A 99 3.97 -4.02 8.65
CA ASN A 99 5.34 -4.36 8.30
C ASN A 99 5.37 -5.25 7.07
N GLY A 100 6.30 -4.98 6.14
CA GLY A 100 6.69 -5.91 5.09
C GLY A 100 7.95 -6.67 5.51
N PHE A 101 8.01 -7.96 5.22
CA PHE A 101 9.15 -8.80 5.54
C PHE A 101 9.40 -9.83 4.43
N ASN A 102 10.57 -10.47 4.46
CA ASN A 102 10.92 -11.54 3.54
C ASN A 102 11.08 -12.84 4.32
N ILE A 103 10.25 -13.85 4.06
CA ILE A 103 10.31 -15.13 4.77
C ILE A 103 11.62 -15.87 4.52
N GLN A 104 12.21 -15.74 3.32
CA GLN A 104 13.45 -16.39 2.95
C GLN A 104 14.66 -16.03 3.85
N ASN A 105 14.62 -14.89 4.53
CA ASN A 105 15.75 -14.43 5.35
C ASN A 105 15.36 -13.74 6.66
N GLY A 106 14.06 -13.55 6.93
CA GLY A 106 13.51 -12.92 8.13
C GLY A 106 13.75 -11.40 8.23
N LYS A 107 14.22 -10.74 7.18
CA LYS A 107 14.47 -9.29 7.18
C LYS A 107 13.20 -8.50 6.87
N THR A 108 13.16 -7.25 7.35
CA THR A 108 12.13 -6.30 6.93
C THR A 108 12.36 -5.90 5.47
N THR A 109 11.29 -5.75 4.69
CA THR A 109 11.36 -5.31 3.29
C THR A 109 11.98 -3.91 3.18
N TYR A 110 11.54 -2.98 4.03
CA TYR A 110 12.09 -1.61 4.07
C TYR A 110 13.09 -1.50 5.22
N ALA A 111 14.36 -1.42 4.89
CA ALA A 111 15.47 -1.40 5.85
C ALA A 111 15.33 -0.27 6.89
N GLY A 112 15.53 -0.62 8.17
CA GLY A 112 15.46 0.35 9.27
C GLY A 112 14.06 0.78 9.68
N THR A 113 13.00 0.17 9.13
CA THR A 113 11.61 0.49 9.48
C THR A 113 10.91 -0.68 10.16
N MET A 114 10.16 -0.43 11.24
CA MET A 114 9.32 -1.44 11.88
C MET A 114 7.97 -1.60 11.17
N PHE A 115 7.36 -0.49 10.73
CA PHE A 115 6.10 -0.47 9.98
C PHE A 115 6.34 0.22 8.64
N GLY A 116 7.11 -0.46 7.77
CA GLY A 116 7.61 0.09 6.53
C GLY A 116 6.58 0.22 5.42
N ARG A 117 5.39 -0.41 5.55
CA ARG A 117 4.32 -0.31 4.56
C ARG A 117 3.31 0.77 4.96
N GLN A 118 2.57 0.57 6.03
CA GLN A 118 1.60 1.55 6.49
C GLN A 118 1.74 1.78 7.99
N ALA A 119 1.69 3.04 8.40
CA ALA A 119 1.70 3.46 9.80
C ALA A 119 0.88 4.74 9.93
N PHE A 120 -0.43 4.61 10.18
CA PHE A 120 -1.32 5.76 10.24
C PHE A 120 -2.39 5.62 11.33
N VAL A 121 -2.91 6.77 11.75
CA VAL A 121 -4.09 6.92 12.59
C VAL A 121 -5.03 7.93 11.94
N GLY A 122 -6.33 7.79 12.15
CA GLY A 122 -7.28 8.73 11.56
C GLY A 122 -8.66 8.67 12.17
N LEU A 123 -9.52 9.53 11.64
CA LEU A 123 -10.95 9.62 11.96
C LEU A 123 -11.76 9.21 10.73
N GLN A 124 -12.76 8.39 10.95
CA GLN A 124 -13.67 7.91 9.91
C GLN A 124 -15.11 8.21 10.30
N ASN A 125 -15.87 8.71 9.34
CA ASN A 125 -17.32 8.91 9.51
C ASN A 125 -18.01 8.61 8.16
N ASP A 126 -19.11 7.87 8.20
CA ASP A 126 -19.80 7.42 6.98
C ASP A 126 -20.41 8.58 6.16
N LEU A 127 -20.69 9.73 6.80
CA LEU A 127 -21.23 10.93 6.15
C LEU A 127 -20.15 11.92 5.69
N TYR A 128 -19.02 11.96 6.40
CA TYR A 128 -17.97 12.97 6.17
C TYR A 128 -16.68 12.41 5.59
N GLY A 129 -16.59 11.09 5.43
CA GLY A 129 -15.40 10.42 4.90
C GLY A 129 -14.35 10.08 5.96
N THR A 130 -13.14 9.87 5.50
CA THR A 130 -12.02 9.41 6.31
C THR A 130 -10.85 10.37 6.18
N LEU A 131 -10.28 10.80 7.31
CA LEU A 131 -9.07 11.61 7.38
C LEU A 131 -8.00 10.85 8.16
N THR A 132 -6.85 10.61 7.54
CA THR A 132 -5.74 9.84 8.11
C THR A 132 -4.44 10.63 8.10
N PHE A 133 -3.55 10.33 9.04
CA PHE A 133 -2.23 10.94 9.22
C PHE A 133 -1.18 9.86 9.40
N GLY A 134 -0.08 9.93 8.65
CA GLY A 134 1.03 9.01 8.80
C GLY A 134 1.68 8.59 7.49
N ARG A 135 2.20 7.34 7.45
CA ARG A 135 2.74 6.68 6.26
C ARG A 135 1.66 5.82 5.63
N GLN A 136 1.37 6.06 4.34
CA GLN A 136 0.26 5.41 3.64
C GLN A 136 0.45 5.43 2.13
N TYR A 137 -0.40 4.70 1.39
CA TYR A 137 -0.41 4.69 -0.06
C TYR A 137 -0.82 6.03 -0.65
N ASP A 138 -0.32 6.33 -1.85
CA ASP A 138 -0.82 7.37 -2.72
C ASP A 138 -2.02 6.90 -3.55
N SER A 139 -2.64 7.83 -4.29
CA SER A 139 -3.86 7.54 -5.04
C SER A 139 -3.63 6.66 -6.28
N VAL A 140 -2.40 6.54 -6.79
CA VAL A 140 -2.11 5.61 -7.89
C VAL A 140 -2.21 4.17 -7.38
N VAL A 141 -1.62 3.88 -6.23
CA VAL A 141 -1.70 2.57 -5.58
C VAL A 141 -3.14 2.23 -5.19
N ASP A 142 -3.84 3.16 -4.52
CA ASP A 142 -5.18 2.86 -3.99
C ASP A 142 -6.26 2.75 -5.07
N ASP A 143 -6.21 3.58 -6.12
CA ASP A 143 -7.29 3.68 -7.11
C ASP A 143 -6.98 2.91 -8.40
N LEU A 144 -5.72 2.92 -8.90
CA LEU A 144 -5.34 2.21 -10.13
C LEU A 144 -4.78 0.81 -9.85
N GLY A 145 -4.12 0.60 -8.71
CA GLY A 145 -3.59 -0.71 -8.32
C GLY A 145 -4.61 -1.85 -8.43
N PRO A 146 -5.84 -1.71 -7.91
CA PRO A 146 -6.87 -2.76 -8.03
C PRO A 146 -7.30 -3.09 -9.46
N ILE A 147 -6.94 -2.28 -10.46
CA ILE A 147 -7.23 -2.50 -11.88
C ILE A 147 -6.07 -3.24 -12.55
N ALA A 148 -4.82 -2.99 -12.15
CA ALA A 148 -3.63 -3.64 -12.69
C ALA A 148 -3.48 -5.08 -12.22
N LEU A 149 -2.96 -5.97 -13.08
CA LEU A 149 -2.67 -7.36 -12.70
C LEU A 149 -1.69 -7.43 -11.53
N ALA A 150 -0.71 -6.54 -11.48
CA ALA A 150 0.31 -6.50 -10.45
C ALA A 150 -0.24 -6.30 -9.02
N ASN A 151 -1.36 -5.59 -8.85
CA ASN A 151 -1.85 -5.23 -7.51
C ASN A 151 -3.31 -5.64 -7.24
N ASN A 152 -3.93 -6.39 -8.15
CA ASN A 152 -5.28 -6.94 -7.94
C ASN A 152 -5.29 -8.29 -7.19
N GLY A 153 -4.11 -8.83 -6.85
CA GLY A 153 -3.91 -10.10 -6.14
C GLY A 153 -3.59 -11.30 -7.05
N ASP A 154 -3.43 -11.06 -8.34
CA ASP A 154 -3.23 -12.11 -9.36
C ASP A 154 -1.82 -12.09 -9.98
N GLY A 155 -0.93 -11.14 -9.66
CA GLY A 155 0.35 -11.04 -10.34
C GLY A 155 1.54 -10.47 -9.55
N ASN A 156 1.36 -9.47 -8.69
CA ASN A 156 2.41 -8.79 -7.93
C ASN A 156 3.67 -8.40 -8.75
N ASN A 157 4.85 -8.43 -8.14
CA ASN A 157 6.12 -7.92 -8.68
C ASN A 157 6.46 -8.39 -10.10
N LEU A 158 6.28 -9.68 -10.41
CA LEU A 158 6.63 -10.18 -11.75
C LEU A 158 5.69 -9.66 -12.84
N ALA A 159 4.45 -9.30 -12.50
CA ALA A 159 3.46 -8.73 -13.41
C ALA A 159 3.52 -7.21 -13.52
N ALA A 160 4.28 -6.54 -12.63
CA ALA A 160 4.39 -5.08 -12.61
C ALA A 160 4.87 -4.52 -13.95
N HIS A 161 4.49 -3.28 -14.23
CA HIS A 161 5.04 -2.54 -15.35
C HIS A 161 6.57 -2.45 -15.23
N PRO A 162 7.33 -2.37 -16.32
CA PRO A 162 8.78 -2.33 -16.25
C PRO A 162 9.28 -1.30 -15.26
N PHE A 163 10.11 -1.73 -14.29
CA PHE A 163 10.67 -0.92 -13.20
C PHE A 163 9.64 -0.43 -12.16
N ASP A 164 8.39 -0.90 -12.18
CA ASP A 164 7.28 -0.27 -11.45
C ASP A 164 7.35 1.28 -11.55
N ASN A 165 7.51 1.74 -12.80
CA ASN A 165 7.81 3.13 -13.10
C ASN A 165 6.71 4.11 -12.67
N ASP A 166 5.50 3.61 -12.46
CA ASP A 166 4.28 4.33 -12.10
C ASP A 166 3.79 4.07 -10.67
N ASN A 167 4.47 3.24 -9.88
CA ASN A 167 4.11 2.84 -8.52
C ASN A 167 2.77 2.09 -8.38
N VAL A 168 2.26 1.50 -9.47
CA VAL A 168 1.00 0.73 -9.41
C VAL A 168 1.16 -0.54 -8.56
N ASP A 169 2.38 -1.11 -8.48
CA ASP A 169 2.77 -2.27 -7.65
C ASP A 169 3.28 -1.91 -6.24
N ASP A 170 3.02 -0.69 -5.77
CA ASP A 170 3.30 -0.21 -4.40
C ASP A 170 4.79 -0.26 -3.95
N SER A 171 5.73 0.03 -4.82
CA SER A 171 7.17 0.05 -4.52
C SER A 171 7.56 1.08 -3.46
N PHE A 172 6.83 2.18 -3.33
CA PHE A 172 7.07 3.21 -2.31
C PHE A 172 5.78 3.73 -1.67
N TYR A 173 5.93 4.39 -0.52
CA TYR A 173 4.84 4.91 0.31
C TYR A 173 5.10 6.37 0.68
N ILE A 174 4.03 7.12 0.94
CA ILE A 174 4.15 8.53 1.30
C ILE A 174 4.21 8.69 2.81
N ASN A 175 5.35 9.17 3.30
CA ASN A 175 5.56 9.54 4.71
C ASN A 175 4.99 10.91 5.03
N ASN A 176 4.84 11.21 6.32
CA ASN A 176 4.49 12.54 6.83
C ASN A 176 3.24 13.09 6.15
N SER A 177 2.27 12.23 5.85
CA SER A 177 1.15 12.58 4.99
C SER A 177 -0.14 12.80 5.75
N VAL A 178 -1.00 13.60 5.17
CA VAL A 178 -2.42 13.71 5.46
C VAL A 178 -3.19 13.26 4.22
N LYS A 179 -4.18 12.39 4.42
CA LYS A 179 -5.01 11.84 3.35
C LYS A 179 -6.47 11.95 3.73
N TYR A 180 -7.27 12.40 2.78
CA TYR A 180 -8.72 12.42 2.91
C TYR A 180 -9.34 11.55 1.82
N VAL A 181 -10.29 10.69 2.23
CA VAL A 181 -11.11 9.87 1.34
C VAL A 181 -12.57 10.26 1.58
N SER A 182 -13.28 10.67 0.53
CA SER A 182 -14.67 11.07 0.60
C SER A 182 -15.60 9.89 0.90
N PRO A 183 -16.82 10.12 1.38
CA PRO A 183 -17.86 9.10 1.30
C PRO A 183 -18.12 8.73 -0.15
N THR A 184 -18.59 7.50 -0.38
CA THR A 184 -19.07 7.10 -1.71
C THR A 184 -20.46 7.68 -1.96
N TYR A 185 -20.61 8.49 -3.00
CA TYR A 185 -21.87 9.06 -3.40
C TYR A 185 -22.29 8.54 -4.79
N ARG A 186 -23.34 7.71 -4.85
CA ARG A 186 -23.85 7.09 -6.09
C ARG A 186 -22.76 6.38 -6.89
N GLY A 187 -21.86 5.69 -6.19
CA GLY A 187 -20.75 4.96 -6.78
C GLY A 187 -19.48 5.79 -7.00
N LEU A 188 -19.53 7.11 -6.86
CA LEU A 188 -18.37 8.01 -6.97
C LEU A 188 -17.71 8.18 -5.62
N GLN A 189 -16.38 8.02 -5.57
CA GLN A 189 -15.52 8.33 -4.42
C GLN A 189 -14.30 9.10 -4.92
N ALA A 190 -13.80 10.02 -4.11
CA ALA A 190 -12.60 10.79 -4.41
C ALA A 190 -11.66 10.79 -3.20
N GLU A 191 -10.36 10.87 -3.48
CA GLU A 191 -9.36 11.00 -2.45
C GLU A 191 -8.30 12.05 -2.81
N ALA A 192 -7.61 12.55 -1.78
CA ALA A 192 -6.48 13.45 -1.91
C ALA A 192 -5.48 13.20 -0.78
N LEU A 193 -4.20 13.24 -1.12
CA LEU A 193 -3.11 13.09 -0.17
C LEU A 193 -2.09 14.21 -0.34
N TYR A 194 -1.52 14.68 0.77
CA TYR A 194 -0.36 15.56 0.78
C TYR A 194 0.69 15.05 1.77
N GLY A 195 1.90 14.80 1.28
CA GLY A 195 3.08 14.42 2.06
C GLY A 195 4.00 15.62 2.28
N PHE A 196 4.29 15.92 3.55
CA PHE A 196 5.11 17.07 3.94
C PHE A 196 6.60 16.77 3.80
N SER A 197 7.38 17.79 3.46
CA SER A 197 8.84 17.71 3.38
C SER A 197 9.53 17.52 4.73
N ASN A 198 8.91 18.00 5.82
CA ASN A 198 9.49 18.08 7.16
C ASN A 198 10.88 18.77 7.22
N ALA A 199 11.21 19.57 6.20
CA ALA A 199 12.45 20.33 6.12
C ALA A 199 12.20 21.80 6.46
N ALA A 200 12.87 22.31 7.49
CA ALA A 200 12.79 23.73 7.86
C ALA A 200 13.26 24.61 6.72
N GLY A 201 12.45 25.59 6.29
CA GLY A 201 12.72 26.44 5.14
C GLY A 201 12.59 25.77 3.76
N GLY A 202 12.27 24.47 3.72
CA GLY A 202 12.22 23.65 2.52
C GLY A 202 10.84 23.07 2.23
N PHE A 203 9.75 23.83 2.33
CA PHE A 203 8.37 23.31 2.22
C PHE A 203 8.12 22.49 0.94
N SER A 204 8.74 22.83 -0.17
CA SER A 204 8.58 22.12 -1.44
C SER A 204 9.62 21.02 -1.69
N ASN A 205 10.61 20.87 -0.81
CA ASN A 205 11.68 19.90 -0.97
C ASN A 205 11.24 18.54 -0.42
N ASN A 206 11.31 17.47 -1.23
CA ASN A 206 10.82 16.15 -0.92
C ASN A 206 9.38 16.15 -0.33
N ARG A 207 8.47 16.79 -1.05
CA ARG A 207 7.02 16.74 -0.82
C ARG A 207 6.36 15.82 -1.85
N ALA A 208 5.18 15.32 -1.51
CA ALA A 208 4.31 14.58 -2.43
C ALA A 208 2.89 15.10 -2.37
N TYR A 209 2.14 14.95 -3.45
CA TYR A 209 0.68 15.07 -3.43
C TYR A 209 0.08 14.16 -4.49
N SER A 210 -1.08 13.59 -4.16
CA SER A 210 -1.84 12.75 -5.08
C SER A 210 -3.33 13.04 -4.99
N PHE A 211 -4.04 12.72 -6.08
CA PHE A 211 -5.49 12.81 -6.18
C PHE A 211 -5.97 11.58 -6.92
N GLY A 212 -7.13 11.07 -6.50
CA GLY A 212 -7.74 9.94 -7.15
C GLY A 212 -9.25 10.03 -7.14
N VAL A 213 -9.86 9.36 -8.08
CA VAL A 213 -11.31 9.22 -8.19
C VAL A 213 -11.66 7.84 -8.72
N THR A 214 -12.62 7.20 -8.06
CA THR A 214 -13.19 5.92 -8.49
C THR A 214 -14.69 6.06 -8.74
N TYR A 215 -15.20 5.29 -9.70
CA TYR A 215 -16.63 5.21 -9.97
C TYR A 215 -17.02 3.75 -10.18
N SER A 216 -17.91 3.24 -9.33
CA SER A 216 -18.40 1.87 -9.37
C SER A 216 -19.91 1.85 -9.60
N VAL A 217 -20.35 1.21 -10.68
CA VAL A 217 -21.75 1.04 -11.00
C VAL A 217 -22.02 -0.31 -11.64
N GLY A 218 -22.78 -1.15 -10.97
CA GLY A 218 -23.04 -2.52 -11.43
C GLY A 218 -21.74 -3.30 -11.65
N PRO A 219 -21.47 -3.83 -12.86
CA PRO A 219 -20.26 -4.59 -13.16
C PRO A 219 -19.05 -3.72 -13.54
N ILE A 220 -19.19 -2.40 -13.59
CA ILE A 220 -18.18 -1.46 -14.06
C ILE A 220 -17.50 -0.80 -12.86
N ASN A 221 -16.16 -0.83 -12.83
CA ASN A 221 -15.34 0.01 -11.98
C ASN A 221 -14.39 0.83 -12.86
N LEU A 222 -14.35 2.13 -12.64
CA LEU A 222 -13.47 3.07 -13.33
C LEU A 222 -12.63 3.80 -12.29
N ALA A 223 -11.40 4.14 -12.65
CA ALA A 223 -10.53 4.96 -11.81
C ALA A 223 -9.67 5.90 -12.64
N ALA A 224 -9.31 7.02 -12.03
CA ALA A 224 -8.28 7.92 -12.53
C ALA A 224 -7.48 8.45 -11.34
N ALA A 225 -6.16 8.55 -11.50
CA ALA A 225 -5.28 9.04 -10.43
C ALA A 225 -4.15 9.91 -10.98
N TYR A 226 -3.65 10.76 -10.10
CA TYR A 226 -2.46 11.60 -10.31
C TYR A 226 -1.59 11.59 -9.07
N LEU A 227 -0.27 11.48 -9.27
CA LEU A 227 0.75 11.60 -8.23
C LEU A 227 1.86 12.55 -8.70
N GLN A 228 2.35 13.41 -7.80
CA GLN A 228 3.59 14.15 -8.01
C GLN A 228 4.48 14.04 -6.79
N LEU A 229 5.74 13.74 -7.05
CA LEU A 229 6.85 13.81 -6.09
C LEU A 229 7.79 14.93 -6.49
N ASN A 230 8.32 15.67 -5.51
CA ASN A 230 9.38 16.65 -5.68
C ASN A 230 10.61 16.20 -4.89
N ASN A 231 11.73 15.96 -5.56
CA ASN A 231 12.95 15.40 -4.94
C ASN A 231 12.72 14.12 -4.13
N GLY A 232 11.79 13.27 -4.56
CA GLY A 232 11.47 12.02 -3.90
C GLY A 232 12.67 11.08 -3.88
N SER A 233 12.89 10.40 -2.76
CA SER A 233 13.99 9.44 -2.56
C SER A 233 15.41 10.01 -2.68
N LEU A 234 15.60 11.32 -2.80
CA LEU A 234 16.92 11.96 -2.80
C LEU A 234 17.48 12.22 -1.39
N SER A 235 16.69 11.98 -0.35
CA SER A 235 17.09 12.13 1.05
C SER A 235 16.42 11.08 1.94
N GLY A 236 16.96 10.86 3.14
CA GLY A 236 16.36 9.96 4.15
C GLY A 236 15.13 10.54 4.85
N THR A 237 14.74 11.79 4.56
CA THR A 237 13.62 12.49 5.18
C THR A 237 12.69 13.06 4.13
N GLY A 238 11.48 13.42 4.53
CA GLY A 238 10.45 13.98 3.65
C GLY A 238 9.37 12.98 3.27
N ALA A 239 8.67 13.26 2.18
CA ALA A 239 7.52 12.47 1.77
C ALA A 239 7.88 11.07 1.25
N VAL A 240 9.03 10.93 0.57
CA VAL A 240 9.53 9.63 0.10
C VAL A 240 10.99 9.48 0.52
N SER A 241 11.29 8.43 1.29
CA SER A 241 12.62 8.15 1.80
C SER A 241 13.51 7.51 0.74
N ASN A 242 14.83 7.68 0.84
CA ASN A 242 15.81 6.95 0.05
C ASN A 242 15.93 5.46 0.41
N ASN A 243 15.21 5.01 1.45
CA ASN A 243 15.07 3.60 1.79
C ASN A 243 13.88 2.93 1.06
N ASP A 244 13.02 3.72 0.43
CA ASP A 244 11.93 3.19 -0.41
C ASP A 244 12.47 2.73 -1.77
N PHE A 245 11.76 1.79 -2.42
CA PHE A 245 12.18 1.23 -3.72
C PHE A 245 11.78 2.15 -4.88
N VAL A 246 12.45 3.29 -5.00
CA VAL A 246 12.28 4.21 -6.12
C VAL A 246 13.38 3.95 -7.14
N ASN A 247 13.01 3.40 -8.30
CA ASN A 247 13.98 3.05 -9.34
C ASN A 247 14.60 4.28 -10.03
N PHE A 248 13.86 5.39 -10.09
CA PHE A 248 14.32 6.63 -10.73
C PHE A 248 14.10 7.82 -9.78
N PRO A 249 14.94 7.99 -8.72
CA PRO A 249 14.92 9.22 -7.93
C PRO A 249 15.12 10.44 -8.82
N ALA A 250 14.24 11.43 -8.70
CA ALA A 250 14.22 12.56 -9.62
C ALA A 250 13.93 13.88 -8.91
N SER A 251 14.31 15.01 -9.52
CA SER A 251 13.91 16.32 -9.01
C SER A 251 12.39 16.49 -9.05
N ARG A 252 11.72 15.83 -9.99
CA ARG A 252 10.26 15.71 -10.06
C ARG A 252 9.86 14.42 -10.76
N GLN A 253 8.95 13.68 -10.14
CA GLN A 253 8.23 12.57 -10.77
C GLN A 253 6.74 12.91 -10.81
N ARG A 254 6.09 12.61 -11.93
CA ARG A 254 4.64 12.77 -12.11
C ARG A 254 4.10 11.49 -12.72
N VAL A 255 3.04 10.98 -12.13
CA VAL A 255 2.30 9.81 -12.63
C VAL A 255 0.86 10.24 -12.84
N MET A 256 0.29 9.90 -13.96
CA MET A 256 -1.14 10.02 -14.23
C MET A 256 -1.64 8.75 -14.89
N GLY A 257 -2.85 8.35 -14.58
CA GLY A 257 -3.42 7.16 -15.20
C GLY A 257 -4.92 7.13 -15.14
N VAL A 258 -5.48 6.32 -16.01
CA VAL A 258 -6.91 5.99 -16.05
C VAL A 258 -7.06 4.52 -16.38
N GLY A 259 -8.07 3.90 -15.79
CA GLY A 259 -8.36 2.50 -16.05
C GLY A 259 -9.75 2.12 -15.62
N GLY A 260 -10.10 0.87 -15.87
CA GLY A 260 -11.34 0.31 -15.40
C GLY A 260 -11.40 -1.18 -15.67
N ASN A 261 -12.29 -1.85 -14.95
CA ASN A 261 -12.62 -3.25 -15.20
C ASN A 261 -14.13 -3.46 -15.37
N TYR A 262 -14.44 -4.50 -16.11
CA TYR A 262 -15.80 -4.95 -16.36
C TYR A 262 -15.93 -6.41 -15.97
N THR A 263 -16.86 -6.71 -15.08
CA THR A 263 -17.13 -8.09 -14.63
C THR A 263 -18.31 -8.67 -15.40
N ILE A 264 -18.09 -9.81 -16.05
CA ILE A 264 -19.13 -10.55 -16.78
C ILE A 264 -19.12 -12.02 -16.35
N GLY A 265 -20.13 -12.42 -15.57
CA GLY A 265 -20.17 -13.77 -15.01
C GLY A 265 -18.91 -14.09 -14.20
N PRO A 266 -18.16 -15.17 -14.53
CA PRO A 266 -16.93 -15.54 -13.83
C PRO A 266 -15.69 -14.75 -14.29
N ALA A 267 -15.80 -13.90 -15.30
CA ALA A 267 -14.69 -13.14 -15.87
C ALA A 267 -14.69 -11.68 -15.42
N SER A 268 -13.52 -11.12 -15.17
CA SER A 268 -13.27 -9.69 -15.06
C SER A 268 -12.20 -9.30 -16.07
N VAL A 269 -12.43 -8.26 -16.86
CA VAL A 269 -11.48 -7.74 -17.85
C VAL A 269 -11.13 -6.32 -17.46
N GLY A 270 -9.83 -6.05 -17.33
CA GLY A 270 -9.26 -4.75 -16.99
C GLY A 270 -8.54 -4.11 -18.16
N LEU A 271 -8.61 -2.78 -18.22
CA LEU A 271 -7.81 -1.92 -19.10
C LEU A 271 -7.20 -0.82 -18.25
N LEU A 272 -5.90 -0.58 -18.41
CA LEU A 272 -5.18 0.46 -17.70
C LEU A 272 -4.22 1.17 -18.64
N TRP A 273 -4.18 2.49 -18.52
CA TRP A 273 -3.12 3.33 -19.09
C TRP A 273 -2.52 4.19 -17.99
N THR A 274 -1.19 4.24 -17.93
CA THR A 274 -0.46 5.15 -17.07
C THR A 274 0.60 5.89 -17.88
N HIS A 275 0.87 7.14 -17.50
CA HIS A 275 1.92 7.98 -18.04
C HIS A 275 2.77 8.52 -16.92
N THR A 276 4.08 8.24 -16.95
CA THR A 276 5.03 8.68 -15.93
C THR A 276 6.10 9.57 -16.55
N LEU A 277 6.39 10.67 -15.89
CA LEU A 277 7.40 11.66 -16.27
C LEU A 277 8.39 11.86 -15.12
N PHE A 278 9.69 11.81 -15.44
CA PHE A 278 10.78 12.10 -14.52
C PHE A 278 11.62 13.24 -15.09
N ASP A 279 11.87 14.27 -14.28
CA ASP A 279 12.78 15.37 -14.61
C ASP A 279 14.06 15.23 -13.77
N ASN A 280 15.23 15.25 -14.42
CA ASN A 280 16.56 15.18 -13.80
C ASN A 280 16.69 14.00 -12.81
N THR A 281 16.71 12.78 -13.33
CA THR A 281 16.89 11.58 -12.51
C THR A 281 18.32 11.49 -11.98
N GLN A 282 18.46 10.82 -10.85
CA GLN A 282 19.75 10.54 -10.23
C GLN A 282 19.78 9.06 -9.76
N PRO A 283 20.94 8.40 -9.79
CA PRO A 283 21.08 7.09 -9.18
C PRO A 283 20.78 7.16 -7.67
N GLY A 284 19.89 6.31 -7.20
CA GLY A 284 19.57 6.13 -5.78
C GLY A 284 20.11 4.84 -5.22
N ALA A 285 20.00 4.65 -3.90
CA ALA A 285 20.47 3.45 -3.21
C ALA A 285 19.78 2.17 -3.72
N ASN A 286 18.53 2.27 -4.15
CA ASN A 286 17.69 1.16 -4.63
C ASN A 286 17.43 1.23 -6.14
N SER A 287 18.10 2.13 -6.88
CA SER A 287 17.93 2.25 -8.32
C SER A 287 18.51 1.03 -9.05
N VAL A 288 17.71 0.43 -9.91
CA VAL A 288 18.15 -0.66 -10.81
C VAL A 288 19.07 -0.09 -11.91
N ILE A 289 18.77 1.13 -12.36
CA ILE A 289 19.53 1.85 -13.39
C ILE A 289 20.45 2.87 -12.73
N ALA A 290 21.76 2.66 -12.83
CA ALA A 290 22.78 3.54 -12.25
C ALA A 290 23.16 4.69 -13.21
N GLN A 291 22.19 5.24 -13.95
CA GLN A 291 22.38 6.29 -14.94
C GLN A 291 21.43 7.46 -14.66
N SER A 292 21.89 8.69 -14.89
CA SER A 292 21.07 9.89 -14.80
C SER A 292 20.50 10.26 -16.16
N PHE A 293 19.28 10.79 -16.17
CA PHE A 293 18.59 11.30 -17.34
C PHE A 293 18.10 12.72 -17.07
N ASP A 294 18.21 13.61 -18.03
CA ASP A 294 17.64 14.96 -17.96
C ASP A 294 16.12 14.89 -18.05
N SER A 295 15.62 14.01 -18.91
CA SER A 295 14.22 13.62 -18.97
C SER A 295 14.06 12.12 -19.22
N LEU A 296 13.05 11.53 -18.60
CA LEU A 296 12.66 10.12 -18.80
C LEU A 296 11.14 10.05 -18.69
N HIS A 297 10.51 9.33 -19.60
CA HIS A 297 9.08 9.06 -19.48
C HIS A 297 8.73 7.64 -19.92
N PHE A 298 7.57 7.17 -19.45
CA PHE A 298 6.97 5.89 -19.80
C PHE A 298 5.48 6.06 -20.03
N ASP A 299 4.97 5.37 -21.05
CA ASP A 299 3.55 5.10 -21.27
C ASP A 299 3.31 3.60 -21.16
N ASN A 300 2.51 3.19 -20.22
CA ASN A 300 2.11 1.79 -20.01
C ASN A 300 0.68 1.59 -20.49
N TYR A 301 0.44 0.56 -21.27
CA TYR A 301 -0.86 0.10 -21.76
C TYR A 301 -1.04 -1.35 -21.35
N GLU A 302 -1.98 -1.62 -20.44
CA GLU A 302 -2.26 -2.97 -19.96
C GLU A 302 -3.68 -3.39 -20.32
N VAL A 303 -3.82 -4.64 -20.76
CA VAL A 303 -5.07 -5.39 -20.76
C VAL A 303 -4.88 -6.63 -19.92
N ASN A 304 -5.81 -6.86 -18.97
CA ASN A 304 -5.75 -8.03 -18.10
C ASN A 304 -7.10 -8.74 -18.02
N VAL A 305 -7.06 -9.98 -17.60
CA VAL A 305 -8.23 -10.81 -17.38
C VAL A 305 -8.03 -11.69 -16.15
N HIS A 306 -9.07 -11.78 -15.34
CA HIS A 306 -9.23 -12.79 -14.30
C HIS A 306 -10.45 -13.65 -14.63
N TYR A 307 -10.35 -14.99 -14.49
CA TYR A 307 -11.42 -15.93 -14.77
C TYR A 307 -11.54 -16.98 -13.67
N ALA A 308 -12.64 -16.97 -12.92
CA ALA A 308 -12.96 -17.97 -11.92
C ALA A 308 -13.51 -19.24 -12.61
N VAL A 309 -12.65 -20.23 -12.86
CA VAL A 309 -13.02 -21.51 -13.51
C VAL A 309 -13.95 -22.30 -12.61
N THR A 310 -13.63 -22.37 -11.32
CA THR A 310 -14.44 -22.96 -10.24
C THR A 310 -14.27 -22.09 -9.00
N PRO A 311 -15.01 -22.33 -7.90
CA PRO A 311 -14.78 -21.64 -6.64
C PRO A 311 -13.34 -21.80 -6.06
N SER A 312 -12.60 -22.82 -6.52
CA SER A 312 -11.25 -23.13 -6.05
C SER A 312 -10.17 -22.97 -7.10
N VAL A 313 -10.52 -22.69 -8.37
CA VAL A 313 -9.55 -22.55 -9.47
C VAL A 313 -9.78 -21.25 -10.17
N SER A 314 -8.76 -20.42 -10.26
CA SER A 314 -8.77 -19.20 -11.09
C SER A 314 -7.60 -19.18 -12.07
N LEU A 315 -7.81 -18.47 -13.16
CA LEU A 315 -6.81 -18.14 -14.15
C LEU A 315 -6.75 -16.62 -14.27
N ALA A 316 -5.55 -16.09 -14.41
CA ALA A 316 -5.36 -14.67 -14.71
C ALA A 316 -4.25 -14.50 -15.74
N GLY A 317 -4.24 -13.34 -16.38
CA GLY A 317 -3.18 -12.98 -17.28
C GLY A 317 -3.29 -11.54 -17.75
N ALA A 318 -2.17 -11.01 -18.20
CA ALA A 318 -2.08 -9.67 -18.76
C ALA A 318 -1.14 -9.62 -19.97
N TYR A 319 -1.42 -8.66 -20.82
CA TYR A 319 -0.47 -8.15 -21.78
C TYR A 319 -0.23 -6.67 -21.49
N THR A 320 1.04 -6.31 -21.30
CA THR A 320 1.46 -4.93 -21.08
C THR A 320 2.39 -4.51 -22.23
N PHE A 321 2.08 -3.38 -22.85
CA PHE A 321 2.99 -2.67 -23.73
C PHE A 321 3.46 -1.39 -23.05
N THR A 322 4.78 -1.25 -22.89
CA THR A 322 5.39 -0.04 -22.34
C THR A 322 6.25 0.61 -23.43
N GLN A 323 6.04 1.91 -23.62
CA GLN A 323 6.91 2.75 -24.45
C GLN A 323 7.60 3.76 -23.53
N GLY A 324 8.94 3.82 -23.58
CA GLY A 324 9.73 4.82 -22.89
C GLY A 324 10.37 5.79 -23.88
N ALA A 325 10.80 6.95 -23.38
CA ALA A 325 11.80 7.77 -24.05
C ALA A 325 12.66 8.45 -22.98
N PHE A 326 13.95 8.59 -23.26
CA PHE A 326 14.90 9.25 -22.38
C PHE A 326 15.81 10.19 -23.17
N ASP A 327 16.27 11.23 -22.49
CA ASP A 327 17.32 12.13 -22.94
C ASP A 327 18.27 12.44 -21.78
N GLY A 328 19.57 12.55 -22.04
CA GLY A 328 20.59 12.81 -21.05
C GLY A 328 21.99 12.86 -21.64
N SER A 329 22.98 13.09 -20.80
CA SER A 329 24.38 13.28 -21.19
C SER A 329 25.00 12.07 -21.92
N THR A 330 24.42 10.88 -21.79
CA THR A 330 24.88 9.64 -22.44
C THR A 330 24.13 9.33 -23.72
N GLY A 331 23.23 10.21 -24.18
CA GLY A 331 22.42 10.06 -25.37
C GLY A 331 20.93 10.03 -25.10
N SER A 332 20.16 9.75 -26.14
CA SER A 332 18.71 9.63 -26.11
C SER A 332 18.26 8.29 -26.74
N GLY A 333 17.04 7.86 -26.44
CA GLY A 333 16.47 6.63 -27.01
C GLY A 333 15.02 6.41 -26.62
N ASP A 334 14.38 5.49 -27.35
CA ASP A 334 12.98 5.16 -27.25
C ASP A 334 12.81 3.63 -26.93
N PRO A 335 13.15 3.17 -25.70
CA PRO A 335 12.99 1.79 -25.31
C PRO A 335 11.52 1.38 -25.30
N LYS A 336 11.27 0.12 -25.63
CA LYS A 336 9.93 -0.48 -25.62
C LYS A 336 9.97 -1.85 -25.02
N TRP A 337 8.90 -2.21 -24.31
CA TRP A 337 8.74 -3.53 -23.69
C TRP A 337 7.37 -4.11 -24.05
N HIS A 338 7.39 -5.40 -24.37
CA HIS A 338 6.21 -6.23 -24.43
C HIS A 338 6.29 -7.23 -23.28
N GLN A 339 5.28 -7.32 -22.44
CA GLN A 339 5.23 -8.28 -21.35
C GLN A 339 3.94 -9.09 -21.43
N VAL A 340 4.05 -10.39 -21.26
CA VAL A 340 2.91 -11.32 -21.12
C VAL A 340 3.06 -12.03 -19.79
N THR A 341 2.02 -11.96 -18.96
CA THR A 341 1.92 -12.68 -17.68
C THR A 341 0.74 -13.63 -17.74
N LEU A 342 0.94 -14.86 -17.28
CA LEU A 342 -0.12 -15.88 -17.14
C LEU A 342 -0.01 -16.51 -15.76
N MET A 343 -1.13 -16.70 -15.09
CA MET A 343 -1.22 -17.27 -13.75
C MET A 343 -2.36 -18.28 -13.66
N ALA A 344 -2.15 -19.35 -12.90
CA ALA A 344 -3.19 -20.26 -12.43
C ALA A 344 -3.07 -20.47 -10.93
N ASP A 345 -4.17 -20.35 -10.23
CA ASP A 345 -4.25 -20.45 -8.77
C ASP A 345 -5.22 -21.57 -8.36
N TYR A 346 -4.86 -22.31 -7.32
CA TYR A 346 -5.72 -23.31 -6.69
C TYR A 346 -5.85 -23.05 -5.19
N ALA A 347 -7.03 -22.63 -4.77
CA ALA A 347 -7.36 -22.37 -3.39
C ALA A 347 -7.71 -23.68 -2.64
N PHE A 348 -6.86 -24.10 -1.70
CA PHE A 348 -7.19 -25.17 -0.73
C PHE A 348 -8.24 -24.70 0.28
N SER A 349 -8.23 -23.40 0.59
CA SER A 349 -9.17 -22.76 1.51
C SER A 349 -9.28 -21.27 1.18
N LYS A 350 -10.14 -20.53 1.91
CA LYS A 350 -10.22 -19.07 1.79
C LYS A 350 -8.92 -18.35 2.19
N ARG A 351 -7.96 -19.04 2.81
CA ARG A 351 -6.72 -18.46 3.34
C ARG A 351 -5.47 -19.00 2.68
N THR A 352 -5.51 -20.17 2.09
CA THR A 352 -4.33 -20.88 1.59
C THR A 352 -4.56 -21.33 0.18
N ASP A 353 -3.65 -20.95 -0.71
CA ASP A 353 -3.63 -21.27 -2.13
C ASP A 353 -2.21 -21.63 -2.60
N VAL A 354 -2.14 -22.37 -3.69
CA VAL A 354 -0.92 -22.64 -4.46
C VAL A 354 -1.14 -22.13 -5.87
N TYR A 355 -0.07 -21.62 -6.47
CA TYR A 355 -0.15 -21.01 -7.78
C TYR A 355 1.05 -21.36 -8.65
N VAL A 356 0.87 -21.18 -9.94
CA VAL A 356 1.93 -21.12 -10.93
C VAL A 356 1.78 -19.83 -11.72
N GLU A 357 2.88 -19.16 -11.98
CA GLU A 357 2.93 -17.95 -12.79
C GLU A 357 4.07 -18.03 -13.79
N GLY A 358 3.84 -17.52 -14.99
CA GLY A 358 4.84 -17.40 -16.03
C GLY A 358 4.84 -16.01 -16.64
N VAL A 359 6.01 -15.40 -16.78
CA VAL A 359 6.19 -14.08 -17.37
C VAL A 359 7.22 -14.15 -18.49
N TYR A 360 6.88 -13.55 -19.62
CA TYR A 360 7.81 -13.30 -20.71
C TYR A 360 7.86 -11.80 -21.00
N GLN A 361 9.06 -11.25 -21.07
CA GLN A 361 9.27 -9.86 -21.47
C GLN A 361 10.27 -9.75 -22.61
N HIS A 362 9.94 -8.89 -23.58
CA HIS A 362 10.79 -8.50 -24.70
C HIS A 362 11.03 -6.99 -24.70
N ALA A 363 12.30 -6.58 -24.57
CA ALA A 363 12.76 -5.19 -24.64
C ALA A 363 13.50 -4.94 -25.96
N TYR A 364 13.31 -3.75 -26.55
CA TYR A 364 13.99 -3.31 -27.77
C TYR A 364 13.99 -1.78 -27.91
N GLY A 365 14.69 -1.25 -28.90
CA GLY A 365 14.67 0.18 -29.27
C GLY A 365 15.66 1.06 -28.52
N ALA A 366 16.54 0.50 -27.66
CA ALA A 366 17.52 1.27 -26.89
C ALA A 366 18.88 0.58 -26.78
N THR A 367 19.37 0.01 -27.90
CA THR A 367 20.66 -0.69 -27.96
C THR A 367 21.80 0.21 -27.49
N GLY A 368 22.68 -0.31 -26.64
CA GLY A 368 23.80 0.41 -26.06
C GLY A 368 23.43 1.34 -24.89
N SER A 369 22.17 1.35 -24.47
CA SER A 369 21.71 2.12 -23.30
C SER A 369 21.48 1.23 -22.08
N ALA A 370 21.21 1.85 -20.94
CA ALA A 370 20.80 1.16 -19.71
C ALA A 370 19.48 0.38 -19.83
N PHE A 371 18.69 0.62 -20.88
CA PHE A 371 17.41 -0.03 -21.16
C PHE A 371 17.49 -1.13 -22.23
N GLU A 372 18.71 -1.55 -22.66
CA GLU A 372 18.88 -2.56 -23.69
C GLU A 372 18.36 -3.95 -23.27
N GLY A 373 18.56 -4.32 -22.01
CA GLY A 373 18.12 -5.61 -21.46
C GLY A 373 16.67 -5.62 -21.00
N ALA A 374 15.98 -6.75 -21.19
CA ALA A 374 14.67 -6.95 -20.58
C ALA A 374 14.79 -6.89 -19.05
N PHE A 375 13.73 -6.39 -18.40
CA PHE A 375 13.67 -6.23 -16.96
C PHE A 375 12.27 -6.59 -16.44
N ILE A 376 12.09 -7.85 -16.03
CA ILE A 376 10.92 -8.26 -15.23
C ILE A 376 11.13 -7.75 -13.82
N ASN A 377 10.17 -6.97 -13.29
CA ASN A 377 10.28 -6.37 -11.97
C ASN A 377 10.51 -7.42 -10.88
N GLY A 378 11.29 -7.08 -9.85
CA GLY A 378 11.70 -8.04 -8.80
C GLY A 378 12.86 -8.98 -9.17
N LEU A 379 13.36 -8.96 -10.43
CA LEU A 379 14.51 -9.76 -10.91
C LEU A 379 15.65 -8.85 -11.34
N ALA A 380 16.86 -9.42 -11.48
CA ALA A 380 17.96 -8.68 -12.09
C ALA A 380 17.74 -8.57 -13.61
N GLN A 381 18.19 -7.45 -14.19
CA GLN A 381 18.09 -7.18 -15.63
C GLN A 381 18.81 -8.26 -16.46
N ALA A 382 18.18 -8.65 -17.56
CA ALA A 382 18.79 -9.55 -18.54
C ALA A 382 19.89 -8.84 -19.34
N THR A 383 20.86 -9.59 -19.82
CA THR A 383 21.90 -9.11 -20.77
C THR A 383 21.43 -9.11 -22.22
N SER A 384 20.18 -9.44 -22.47
CA SER A 384 19.55 -9.45 -23.80
C SER A 384 18.15 -8.88 -23.72
N GLY A 385 17.55 -8.57 -24.86
CA GLY A 385 16.18 -8.07 -24.94
C GLY A 385 15.10 -9.07 -24.50
N ASN A 386 15.44 -10.31 -24.11
CA ASN A 386 14.45 -11.31 -23.72
C ASN A 386 14.69 -11.83 -22.30
N GLN A 387 13.64 -11.90 -21.51
CA GLN A 387 13.65 -12.52 -20.19
C GLN A 387 12.39 -13.36 -19.99
N VAL A 388 12.55 -14.54 -19.38
CA VAL A 388 11.47 -15.45 -19.01
C VAL A 388 11.62 -15.76 -17.53
N ALA A 389 10.52 -15.64 -16.79
CA ALA A 389 10.41 -16.13 -15.43
C ALA A 389 9.25 -17.13 -15.32
N ALA A 390 9.43 -18.14 -14.49
CA ALA A 390 8.37 -19.09 -14.14
C ALA A 390 8.47 -19.42 -12.66
N THR A 391 7.37 -19.30 -11.93
CA THR A 391 7.31 -19.56 -10.50
C THR A 391 6.20 -20.56 -10.13
N VAL A 392 6.45 -21.31 -9.09
CA VAL A 392 5.44 -22.07 -8.34
C VAL A 392 5.54 -21.67 -6.87
N GLY A 393 4.41 -21.31 -6.27
CA GLY A 393 4.41 -20.78 -4.92
C GLY A 393 3.23 -21.22 -4.08
N LEU A 394 3.33 -20.87 -2.80
CA LEU A 394 2.33 -21.09 -1.76
C LEU A 394 2.07 -19.76 -1.07
N ARG A 395 0.79 -19.40 -0.96
CA ARG A 395 0.34 -18.21 -0.25
C ARG A 395 -0.61 -18.58 0.88
N THR A 396 -0.44 -17.96 2.06
CA THR A 396 -1.37 -18.14 3.19
C THR A 396 -1.62 -16.83 3.92
N ARG A 397 -2.86 -16.64 4.36
CA ARG A 397 -3.35 -15.44 5.09
C ARG A 397 -3.81 -15.86 6.49
N PHE A 398 -3.57 -15.02 7.51
CA PHE A 398 -3.97 -15.25 8.90
C PHE A 398 -4.55 -14.00 9.56
#